data_09f7f8fc72c7404ec47c6f325c4c1f7b
#
_entry.id   09f7f8fc72c7404ec47c6f325c4c1f7b
#
_cell.length_a   1.000
_cell.length_b   1.000
_cell.length_c   1.000
_cell.angle_alpha   90.00
_cell.angle_beta   90.00
_cell.angle_gamma   90.00
#
_symmetry.space_group_name_H-M   'P 1'
#
loop_
_entity.id
_entity.type
_entity.pdbx_description
1 polymer ?
#
loop_
_entity_poly.entity_id
_entity_poly.type
_entity_poly.pdbx_seq_one_letter_code
_entity_poly.pdbx_strand_id
1 'polypeptide(L)'
;MKQLEKIKKLNWYRISQFLSIILIMNLLFATLIPNLYRWILIAIIGILDLLVYFWVSKSKSRKKINHIHVWIKLGLILLIAFPNTLFAVFVRAISTKTVTHEVHFVSLNEAKLTSISDLKDQKVGILNDDTSLIGYIYPKQINEENGLNIKFVEYNSYIEAIQALQKEKIDIIVLPGGYQKTFGSIENYEIDTSVLHSIWNVKFKEKVDLFSTVGDVMNIVLIGGDNPIQGNSTSGFNYDVIIVVSYNFKTQESAMISIPRDAYIYSTCTSKRDKITHTGWYGADCLTATLSKFLDIPINHYMLIDFEGLIDVVDSLGGVEIDIPQRIEEQDENRSFDDLIVLEPGIQKLNGREALAFLRHRKTLADGALGRSNNHETFMLAMIKELAKPTKWWRIGGFLNTVQKSVLTNLNGQSIVDLYNQANLILNSEGVEALMPERLELEGHGSMIYTPSFGANLYYYVLDSQSVNAIKTKLKSINTIE
;
A
#
# COMPACT_ATOMS: atom_id res chain seq x y z
N MET A 1 -33.80 -31.70 -43.27
CA MET A 1 -33.04 -32.87 -42.75
C MET A 1 -31.61 -32.96 -43.27
N LYS A 2 -31.35 -32.85 -44.62
CA LYS A 2 -29.96 -32.94 -45.18
C LYS A 2 -28.97 -31.82 -44.70
N GLN A 3 -29.43 -30.66 -44.30
CA GLN A 3 -28.56 -29.61 -43.74
C GLN A 3 -28.16 -29.88 -42.28
N LEU A 4 -29.01 -30.50 -41.47
CA LEU A 4 -28.71 -30.93 -40.10
C LEU A 4 -27.73 -32.12 -40.03
N GLU A 5 -27.69 -32.99 -41.06
CA GLU A 5 -26.69 -34.05 -41.17
C GLU A 5 -25.29 -33.54 -41.56
N LYS A 6 -25.20 -32.41 -42.30
CA LYS A 6 -23.91 -31.78 -42.61
C LYS A 6 -23.26 -31.15 -41.36
N ILE A 7 -24.05 -30.67 -40.41
CA ILE A 7 -23.54 -30.13 -39.12
C ILE A 7 -23.04 -31.27 -38.21
N LYS A 8 -23.58 -32.47 -38.31
CA LYS A 8 -23.13 -33.68 -37.56
C LYS A 8 -21.77 -34.21 -37.96
N LYS A 9 -21.15 -33.75 -39.06
CA LYS A 9 -19.78 -34.06 -39.45
C LYS A 9 -18.81 -32.96 -39.04
N LEU A 10 -19.02 -32.31 -37.87
CA LEU A 10 -18.04 -31.39 -37.32
C LEU A 10 -16.74 -32.19 -37.13
N ASN A 11 -15.72 -31.77 -37.87
CA ASN A 11 -14.44 -32.48 -37.86
C ASN A 11 -13.71 -32.17 -36.54
N TRP A 12 -13.80 -33.07 -35.56
CA TRP A 12 -13.20 -32.94 -34.24
C TRP A 12 -11.73 -32.56 -34.30
N TYR A 13 -11.03 -32.92 -35.38
CA TYR A 13 -9.66 -32.49 -35.61
C TYR A 13 -9.57 -30.97 -35.85
N ARG A 14 -10.47 -30.39 -36.65
CA ARG A 14 -10.53 -28.95 -36.90
C ARG A 14 -10.90 -28.18 -35.62
N ILE A 15 -11.80 -28.74 -34.81
CA ILE A 15 -12.13 -28.17 -33.49
C ILE A 15 -10.88 -28.16 -32.61
N SER A 16 -10.15 -29.27 -32.55
CA SER A 16 -8.91 -29.38 -31.78
C SER A 16 -7.86 -28.34 -32.21
N GLN A 17 -7.68 -28.11 -33.52
CA GLN A 17 -6.77 -27.08 -34.02
C GLN A 17 -7.22 -25.69 -33.68
N PHE A 18 -8.51 -25.37 -33.78
CA PHE A 18 -9.06 -24.09 -33.38
C PHE A 18 -8.85 -23.83 -31.88
N LEU A 19 -9.04 -24.84 -31.03
CA LEU A 19 -8.73 -24.76 -29.61
C LEU A 19 -7.24 -24.57 -29.32
N SER A 20 -6.33 -25.10 -30.15
CA SER A 20 -4.91 -24.81 -30.04
C SER A 20 -4.61 -23.36 -30.30
N ILE A 21 -5.22 -22.75 -31.29
CA ILE A 21 -5.07 -21.32 -31.58
C ILE A 21 -5.56 -20.49 -30.39
N ILE A 22 -6.74 -20.83 -29.86
CA ILE A 22 -7.26 -20.15 -28.65
C ILE A 22 -6.30 -20.30 -27.47
N LEU A 23 -5.76 -21.50 -27.25
CA LEU A 23 -4.84 -21.77 -26.15
C LEU A 23 -3.53 -21.00 -26.31
N ILE A 24 -2.97 -20.96 -27.51
CA ILE A 24 -1.76 -20.18 -27.83
C ILE A 24 -2.03 -18.70 -27.64
N MET A 25 -3.17 -18.17 -28.10
CA MET A 25 -3.54 -16.78 -27.86
C MET A 25 -3.66 -16.47 -26.37
N ASN A 26 -4.32 -17.35 -25.58
CA ASN A 26 -4.37 -17.18 -24.14
C ASN A 26 -2.97 -17.18 -23.49
N LEU A 27 -2.05 -18.05 -23.95
CA LEU A 27 -0.67 -18.08 -23.46
C LEU A 27 0.11 -16.81 -23.84
N LEU A 28 -0.06 -16.28 -25.04
CA LEU A 28 0.58 -15.03 -25.47
C LEU A 28 0.18 -13.84 -24.60
N PHE A 29 -1.07 -13.81 -24.14
CA PHE A 29 -1.60 -12.75 -23.25
C PHE A 29 -1.58 -13.13 -21.77
N ALA A 30 -1.01 -14.30 -21.40
CA ALA A 30 -0.93 -14.77 -20.02
C ALA A 30 0.14 -14.00 -19.25
N THR A 31 -0.23 -12.92 -18.58
CA THR A 31 0.69 -12.06 -17.82
C THR A 31 1.27 -12.74 -16.57
N LEU A 32 0.55 -13.72 -15.99
CA LEU A 32 1.00 -14.50 -14.82
C LEU A 32 2.06 -15.55 -15.12
N ILE A 33 2.26 -15.90 -16.40
CA ILE A 33 3.23 -16.93 -16.79
C ILE A 33 4.48 -16.25 -17.35
N PRO A 34 5.69 -16.47 -16.77
CA PRO A 34 6.93 -15.91 -17.30
C PRO A 34 7.16 -16.25 -18.77
N ASN A 35 7.78 -15.34 -19.52
CA ASN A 35 7.97 -15.44 -20.98
C ASN A 35 8.57 -16.79 -21.41
N LEU A 36 9.61 -17.25 -20.72
CA LEU A 36 10.29 -18.50 -21.04
C LEU A 36 9.31 -19.68 -20.99
N TYR A 37 8.52 -19.80 -19.93
CA TYR A 37 7.56 -20.88 -19.77
C TYR A 37 6.40 -20.78 -20.76
N ARG A 38 5.99 -19.57 -21.15
CA ARG A 38 4.99 -19.36 -22.22
C ARG A 38 5.45 -19.97 -23.53
N TRP A 39 6.67 -19.67 -23.96
CA TRP A 39 7.25 -20.23 -25.19
C TRP A 39 7.44 -21.74 -25.13
N ILE A 40 7.88 -22.28 -23.98
CA ILE A 40 7.97 -23.72 -23.75
C ILE A 40 6.61 -24.40 -23.90
N LEU A 41 5.57 -23.84 -23.26
CA LEU A 41 4.21 -24.38 -23.34
C LEU A 41 3.66 -24.30 -24.77
N ILE A 42 3.87 -23.22 -25.49
CA ILE A 42 3.49 -23.07 -26.89
C ILE A 42 4.19 -24.15 -27.76
N ALA A 43 5.48 -24.37 -27.55
CA ALA A 43 6.23 -25.41 -28.26
C ALA A 43 5.69 -26.81 -27.93
N ILE A 44 5.42 -27.13 -26.68
CA ILE A 44 4.82 -28.40 -26.25
C ILE A 44 3.45 -28.61 -26.92
N ILE A 45 2.60 -27.59 -26.96
CA ILE A 45 1.28 -27.68 -27.64
C ILE A 45 1.46 -28.01 -29.13
N GLY A 46 2.39 -27.32 -29.80
CA GLY A 46 2.70 -27.58 -31.22
C GLY A 46 3.22 -28.99 -31.45
N ILE A 47 4.13 -29.50 -30.63
CA ILE A 47 4.65 -30.87 -30.70
C ILE A 47 3.52 -31.90 -30.47
N LEU A 48 2.68 -31.70 -29.47
CA LEU A 48 1.54 -32.57 -29.16
C LEU A 48 0.55 -32.59 -30.33
N ASP A 49 0.27 -31.45 -30.96
CA ASP A 49 -0.61 -31.39 -32.14
C ASP A 49 -0.03 -32.16 -33.32
N LEU A 50 1.28 -32.09 -33.56
CA LEU A 50 1.95 -32.88 -34.60
C LEU A 50 1.89 -34.37 -34.29
N LEU A 51 2.17 -34.80 -33.06
CA LEU A 51 2.08 -36.20 -32.64
C LEU A 51 0.68 -36.76 -32.80
N VAL A 52 -0.35 -35.99 -32.36
CA VAL A 52 -1.74 -36.36 -32.52
C VAL A 52 -2.12 -36.48 -34.02
N TYR A 53 -1.63 -35.54 -34.85
CA TYR A 53 -1.84 -35.59 -36.30
C TYR A 53 -1.33 -36.90 -36.88
N PHE A 54 -0.08 -37.26 -36.60
CA PHE A 54 0.53 -38.51 -37.08
C PHE A 54 -0.18 -39.76 -36.54
N TRP A 55 -0.56 -39.74 -35.27
CA TRP A 55 -1.23 -40.88 -34.64
C TRP A 55 -2.66 -41.06 -35.17
N VAL A 56 -3.44 -39.99 -35.33
CA VAL A 56 -4.79 -40.00 -35.90
C VAL A 56 -4.75 -40.42 -37.37
N SER A 57 -3.73 -40.03 -38.13
CA SER A 57 -3.60 -40.41 -39.54
C SER A 57 -3.43 -41.94 -39.73
N LYS A 58 -2.80 -42.63 -38.77
CA LYS A 58 -2.51 -44.07 -38.79
C LYS A 58 -3.49 -44.92 -38.01
N SER A 59 -4.36 -44.38 -37.16
CA SER A 59 -5.21 -45.11 -36.24
C SER A 59 -6.59 -45.42 -36.80
N LYS A 60 -7.10 -46.64 -36.52
CA LYS A 60 -8.51 -47.01 -36.76
C LYS A 60 -9.49 -46.33 -35.79
N SER A 61 -9.02 -45.81 -34.65
CA SER A 61 -9.82 -45.16 -33.57
C SER A 61 -9.84 -43.62 -33.63
N ARG A 62 -9.74 -43.03 -34.81
CA ARG A 62 -9.62 -41.58 -35.08
C ARG A 62 -10.60 -40.68 -34.28
N LYS A 63 -11.86 -41.10 -34.18
CA LYS A 63 -12.89 -40.30 -33.49
C LYS A 63 -12.63 -40.19 -31.99
N LYS A 64 -12.32 -41.29 -31.31
CA LYS A 64 -12.13 -41.32 -29.84
C LYS A 64 -10.91 -40.51 -29.41
N ILE A 65 -9.81 -40.59 -30.16
CA ILE A 65 -8.57 -39.84 -29.88
C ILE A 65 -8.82 -38.36 -30.02
N ASN A 66 -9.48 -37.90 -31.09
CA ASN A 66 -9.79 -36.47 -31.27
C ASN A 66 -10.73 -35.92 -30.20
N HIS A 67 -11.69 -36.70 -29.69
CA HIS A 67 -12.55 -36.28 -28.57
C HIS A 67 -11.74 -36.06 -27.30
N ILE A 68 -10.90 -37.01 -26.92
CA ILE A 68 -10.05 -36.88 -25.71
C ILE A 68 -9.15 -35.66 -25.83
N HIS A 69 -8.53 -35.44 -26.98
CA HIS A 69 -7.63 -34.31 -27.20
C HIS A 69 -8.35 -32.95 -27.11
N VAL A 70 -9.58 -32.86 -27.60
CA VAL A 70 -10.42 -31.65 -27.45
C VAL A 70 -10.73 -31.38 -25.99
N TRP A 71 -11.11 -32.38 -25.19
CA TRP A 71 -11.41 -32.20 -23.78
C TRP A 71 -10.18 -31.80 -22.96
N ILE A 72 -8.99 -32.35 -23.26
CA ILE A 72 -7.73 -31.96 -22.63
C ILE A 72 -7.45 -30.49 -22.92
N LYS A 73 -7.61 -30.02 -24.17
CA LYS A 73 -7.38 -28.63 -24.53
C LYS A 73 -8.38 -27.67 -23.87
N LEU A 74 -9.63 -28.02 -23.77
CA LEU A 74 -10.63 -27.26 -23.06
C LEU A 74 -10.25 -27.10 -21.57
N GLY A 75 -9.80 -28.20 -20.95
CA GLY A 75 -9.30 -28.18 -19.57
C GLY A 75 -8.09 -27.24 -19.40
N LEU A 76 -7.13 -27.30 -20.33
CA LEU A 76 -5.96 -26.42 -20.33
C LEU A 76 -6.32 -24.94 -20.57
N ILE A 77 -7.26 -24.66 -21.49
CA ILE A 77 -7.75 -23.30 -21.70
C ILE A 77 -8.37 -22.76 -20.42
N LEU A 78 -9.22 -23.52 -19.74
CA LEU A 78 -9.82 -23.10 -18.47
C LEU A 78 -8.76 -22.91 -17.38
N LEU A 79 -7.79 -23.81 -17.27
CA LEU A 79 -6.70 -23.72 -16.28
C LEU A 79 -5.84 -22.48 -16.47
N ILE A 80 -5.62 -22.03 -17.70
CA ILE A 80 -4.80 -20.87 -18.04
C ILE A 80 -5.64 -19.59 -18.05
N ALA A 81 -6.82 -19.61 -18.68
CA ALA A 81 -7.66 -18.42 -18.83
C ALA A 81 -8.24 -17.95 -17.50
N PHE A 82 -8.64 -18.87 -16.61
CA PHE A 82 -9.28 -18.51 -15.34
C PHE A 82 -8.38 -17.67 -14.42
N PRO A 83 -7.13 -18.07 -14.09
CA PRO A 83 -6.23 -17.24 -13.30
C PRO A 83 -5.90 -15.90 -13.97
N ASN A 84 -5.69 -15.88 -15.29
CA ASN A 84 -5.41 -14.63 -16.01
C ASN A 84 -6.61 -13.68 -16.01
N THR A 85 -7.82 -14.20 -16.13
CA THR A 85 -9.05 -13.38 -16.05
C THR A 85 -9.21 -12.82 -14.66
N LEU A 86 -9.01 -13.62 -13.60
CA LEU A 86 -9.02 -13.16 -12.22
C LEU A 86 -7.99 -12.06 -11.99
N PHE A 87 -6.77 -12.23 -12.50
CA PHE A 87 -5.72 -11.24 -12.39
C PHE A 87 -6.06 -9.95 -13.16
N ALA A 88 -6.60 -10.04 -14.36
CA ALA A 88 -7.05 -8.88 -15.13
C ALA A 88 -8.19 -8.11 -14.42
N VAL A 89 -9.14 -8.84 -13.81
CA VAL A 89 -10.20 -8.24 -12.98
C VAL A 89 -9.62 -7.54 -11.76
N PHE A 90 -8.66 -8.17 -11.08
CA PHE A 90 -7.95 -7.59 -9.95
C PHE A 90 -7.21 -6.30 -10.35
N VAL A 91 -6.42 -6.33 -11.43
CA VAL A 91 -5.70 -5.17 -11.96
C VAL A 91 -6.68 -4.04 -12.28
N ARG A 92 -7.80 -4.34 -12.93
CA ARG A 92 -8.82 -3.35 -13.26
C ARG A 92 -9.48 -2.76 -12.00
N ALA A 93 -9.73 -3.58 -10.99
CA ALA A 93 -10.35 -3.14 -9.74
C ALA A 93 -9.42 -2.19 -8.94
N ILE A 94 -8.11 -2.46 -8.94
CA ILE A 94 -7.11 -1.55 -8.34
C ILE A 94 -7.03 -0.24 -9.14
N SER A 95 -7.03 -0.31 -10.47
CA SER A 95 -6.91 0.87 -11.35
C SER A 95 -8.09 1.85 -11.27
N THR A 96 -9.21 1.43 -10.70
CA THR A 96 -10.44 2.24 -10.59
C THR A 96 -10.76 2.66 -9.15
N LYS A 97 -9.80 2.58 -8.24
CA LYS A 97 -10.03 2.87 -6.83
C LYS A 97 -10.40 4.34 -6.64
N THR A 98 -11.55 4.58 -6.05
CA THR A 98 -11.99 5.92 -5.65
C THR A 98 -11.54 6.16 -4.22
N VAL A 99 -10.75 7.21 -4.00
CA VAL A 99 -10.39 7.66 -2.65
C VAL A 99 -11.58 8.42 -2.08
N THR A 100 -11.92 8.15 -0.82
CA THR A 100 -13.00 8.85 -0.12
C THR A 100 -12.39 9.62 1.03
N HIS A 101 -12.48 10.94 0.97
CA HIS A 101 -12.06 11.83 2.05
C HIS A 101 -13.24 12.15 2.94
N GLU A 102 -13.08 11.98 4.25
CA GLU A 102 -14.09 12.35 5.23
C GLU A 102 -13.68 13.65 5.92
N VAL A 103 -14.54 14.66 5.79
CA VAL A 103 -14.34 16.01 6.32
C VAL A 103 -15.34 16.22 7.46
N HIS A 104 -14.82 16.51 8.65
CA HIS A 104 -15.63 16.79 9.84
C HIS A 104 -15.57 18.27 10.20
N PHE A 105 -16.75 18.85 10.40
CA PHE A 105 -16.90 20.15 11.07
C PHE A 105 -17.10 19.87 12.55
N VAL A 106 -16.19 20.36 13.36
CA VAL A 106 -16.05 20.01 14.77
C VAL A 106 -16.20 21.25 15.63
N SER A 107 -16.97 21.16 16.71
CA SER A 107 -17.20 22.21 17.69
C SER A 107 -17.01 21.69 19.11
N LEU A 108 -16.89 22.58 20.09
CA LEU A 108 -16.99 22.25 21.51
C LEU A 108 -18.45 22.04 21.96
N ASN A 109 -19.41 22.42 21.14
CA ASN A 109 -20.84 22.24 21.42
C ASN A 109 -21.31 20.92 20.81
N GLU A 110 -22.00 20.07 21.59
CA GLU A 110 -22.56 18.78 21.14
C GLU A 110 -23.73 18.90 20.16
N ALA A 111 -24.33 20.11 20.03
CA ALA A 111 -25.47 20.31 19.15
C ALA A 111 -25.12 20.04 17.69
N LYS A 112 -25.68 18.96 17.13
CA LYS A 112 -25.51 18.64 15.70
C LYS A 112 -26.23 19.67 14.85
N LEU A 113 -25.57 20.11 13.78
CA LEU A 113 -26.21 20.91 12.76
C LEU A 113 -27.30 20.08 12.06
N THR A 114 -28.42 20.72 11.82
CA THR A 114 -29.55 20.11 11.10
C THR A 114 -29.41 20.30 9.58
N SER A 115 -28.67 21.33 9.17
CA SER A 115 -28.44 21.67 7.79
C SER A 115 -27.06 22.33 7.61
N ILE A 116 -26.49 22.21 6.42
CA ILE A 116 -25.26 22.88 6.03
C ILE A 116 -25.39 24.43 6.12
N SER A 117 -26.59 24.96 5.94
CA SER A 117 -26.88 26.40 6.11
C SER A 117 -26.60 26.92 7.52
N ASP A 118 -26.54 26.05 8.52
CA ASP A 118 -26.22 26.44 9.90
C ASP A 118 -24.74 26.85 10.07
N LEU A 119 -23.88 26.55 9.07
CA LEU A 119 -22.50 27.04 8.97
C LEU A 119 -22.41 28.52 8.55
N LYS A 120 -23.52 29.10 8.11
CA LYS A 120 -23.55 30.49 7.64
C LYS A 120 -23.10 31.42 8.76
N ASP A 121 -22.24 32.37 8.37
CA ASP A 121 -21.69 33.42 9.26
C ASP A 121 -20.84 32.90 10.45
N GLN A 122 -20.62 31.58 10.58
CA GLN A 122 -19.75 30.98 11.59
C GLN A 122 -18.28 31.27 11.28
N LYS A 123 -17.45 31.38 12.33
CA LYS A 123 -16.00 31.42 12.20
C LYS A 123 -15.43 30.00 12.13
N VAL A 124 -15.02 29.58 10.96
CA VAL A 124 -14.53 28.20 10.72
C VAL A 124 -13.03 28.20 10.51
N GLY A 125 -12.31 27.49 11.36
CA GLY A 125 -10.87 27.28 11.24
C GLY A 125 -10.53 26.28 10.13
N ILE A 126 -9.66 26.69 9.24
CA ILE A 126 -9.11 25.87 8.14
C ILE A 126 -7.60 25.95 8.12
N LEU A 127 -6.94 25.10 7.34
CA LEU A 127 -5.49 25.19 7.14
C LEU A 127 -5.12 26.33 6.19
N ASN A 128 -3.96 26.94 6.43
CA ASN A 128 -3.31 27.87 5.50
C ASN A 128 -2.42 27.06 4.51
N ASP A 129 -3.06 26.14 3.76
CA ASP A 129 -2.40 25.28 2.78
C ASP A 129 -3.40 24.99 1.64
N ASP A 130 -3.28 25.70 0.55
CA ASP A 130 -4.15 25.64 -0.62
C ASP A 130 -4.07 24.31 -1.39
N THR A 131 -3.13 23.43 -1.03
CA THR A 131 -3.02 22.06 -1.56
C THR A 131 -3.75 21.04 -0.69
N SER A 132 -4.11 21.41 0.55
CA SER A 132 -4.80 20.50 1.48
C SER A 132 -6.25 20.26 1.08
N LEU A 133 -6.57 19.04 0.63
CA LEU A 133 -7.94 18.66 0.25
C LEU A 133 -8.92 18.87 1.40
N ILE A 134 -8.63 18.27 2.56
CA ILE A 134 -9.55 18.29 3.71
C ILE A 134 -9.49 19.63 4.44
N GLY A 135 -8.28 20.14 4.65
CA GLY A 135 -8.08 21.33 5.49
C GLY A 135 -8.41 22.65 4.80
N TYR A 136 -8.47 22.71 3.46
CA TYR A 136 -8.63 23.95 2.72
C TYR A 136 -9.60 23.83 1.53
N ILE A 137 -9.35 22.88 0.59
CA ILE A 137 -10.07 22.83 -0.69
C ILE A 137 -11.55 22.48 -0.47
N TYR A 138 -11.85 21.37 0.18
CA TYR A 138 -13.23 20.93 0.39
C TYR A 138 -14.08 21.90 1.23
N PRO A 139 -13.58 22.49 2.33
CA PRO A 139 -14.33 23.52 3.05
C PRO A 139 -14.70 24.71 2.19
N LYS A 140 -13.76 25.19 1.35
CA LYS A 140 -14.03 26.32 0.44
C LYS A 140 -15.01 25.93 -0.66
N GLN A 141 -14.87 24.72 -1.23
CA GLN A 141 -15.83 24.19 -2.21
C GLN A 141 -17.25 24.09 -1.63
N ILE A 142 -17.40 23.56 -0.42
CA ILE A 142 -18.69 23.51 0.30
C ILE A 142 -19.30 24.90 0.44
N ASN A 143 -18.49 25.89 0.82
CA ASN A 143 -18.95 27.27 0.97
C ASN A 143 -19.45 27.86 -0.37
N GLU A 144 -18.71 27.66 -1.46
CA GLU A 144 -19.03 28.16 -2.79
C GLU A 144 -20.28 27.49 -3.36
N GLU A 145 -20.32 26.15 -3.35
CA GLU A 145 -21.44 25.38 -3.90
C GLU A 145 -22.78 25.67 -3.20
N ASN A 146 -22.73 26.02 -1.91
CA ASN A 146 -23.94 26.27 -1.10
C ASN A 146 -24.19 27.76 -0.80
N GLY A 147 -23.32 28.67 -1.23
CA GLY A 147 -23.46 30.11 -1.02
C GLY A 147 -23.52 30.53 0.45
N LEU A 148 -22.71 29.90 1.33
CA LEU A 148 -22.88 29.97 2.78
C LEU A 148 -22.27 31.22 3.43
N ASN A 149 -21.37 31.94 2.80
CA ASN A 149 -20.65 33.08 3.36
C ASN A 149 -19.95 32.78 4.70
N ILE A 150 -19.26 31.62 4.79
CA ILE A 150 -18.49 31.19 5.95
C ILE A 150 -17.30 32.13 6.17
N LYS A 151 -17.05 32.51 7.43
CA LYS A 151 -15.88 33.33 7.82
C LYS A 151 -14.69 32.39 8.12
N PHE A 152 -13.90 32.09 7.12
CA PHE A 152 -12.71 31.25 7.29
C PHE A 152 -11.59 32.00 8.03
N VAL A 153 -10.98 31.28 8.99
CA VAL A 153 -9.77 31.70 9.72
C VAL A 153 -8.69 30.66 9.46
N GLU A 154 -7.58 31.08 8.87
CA GLU A 154 -6.52 30.20 8.42
C GLU A 154 -5.47 29.97 9.53
N TYR A 155 -5.05 28.70 9.71
CA TYR A 155 -4.05 28.25 10.68
C TYR A 155 -2.98 27.42 9.99
N ASN A 156 -1.73 27.46 10.51
CA ASN A 156 -0.62 26.72 9.91
C ASN A 156 -0.62 25.23 10.28
N SER A 157 -1.42 24.82 11.26
CA SER A 157 -1.55 23.41 11.64
C SER A 157 -2.91 23.12 12.27
N TYR A 158 -3.33 21.86 12.23
CA TYR A 158 -4.53 21.42 12.93
C TYR A 158 -4.44 21.68 14.45
N ILE A 159 -3.25 21.56 15.04
CA ILE A 159 -3.04 21.81 16.48
C ILE A 159 -3.30 23.27 16.83
N GLU A 160 -2.76 24.22 16.05
CA GLU A 160 -3.03 25.65 16.25
C GLU A 160 -4.54 25.95 16.14
N ALA A 161 -5.22 25.33 15.19
CA ALA A 161 -6.65 25.52 15.00
C ALA A 161 -7.48 24.87 16.13
N ILE A 162 -7.11 23.67 16.62
CA ILE A 162 -7.75 23.05 17.80
C ILE A 162 -7.58 23.93 19.05
N GLN A 163 -6.38 24.46 19.27
CA GLN A 163 -6.13 25.40 20.39
C GLN A 163 -6.94 26.69 20.26
N ALA A 164 -7.16 27.16 19.02
CA ALA A 164 -7.99 28.34 18.78
C ALA A 164 -9.47 28.07 19.08
N LEU A 165 -9.95 26.87 18.73
CA LEU A 165 -11.30 26.42 19.09
C LEU A 165 -11.46 26.30 20.60
N GLN A 166 -10.53 25.65 21.30
CA GLN A 166 -10.54 25.52 22.77
C GLN A 166 -10.48 26.86 23.49
N LYS A 167 -9.89 27.90 22.87
CA LYS A 167 -9.85 29.27 23.38
C LYS A 167 -11.00 30.13 22.87
N GLU A 168 -12.02 29.54 22.27
CA GLU A 168 -13.22 30.21 21.75
C GLU A 168 -12.92 31.36 20.74
N LYS A 169 -11.79 31.28 20.02
CA LYS A 169 -11.44 32.26 18.98
C LYS A 169 -12.18 31.98 17.65
N ILE A 170 -12.54 30.74 17.44
CA ILE A 170 -13.36 30.22 16.35
C ILE A 170 -14.47 29.34 16.89
N ASP A 171 -15.54 29.20 16.13
CA ASP A 171 -16.72 28.46 16.55
C ASP A 171 -16.65 26.99 16.13
N ILE A 172 -16.01 26.72 14.99
CA ILE A 172 -15.92 25.43 14.33
C ILE A 172 -14.51 25.26 13.76
N ILE A 173 -14.02 24.05 13.72
CA ILE A 173 -12.79 23.66 13.00
C ILE A 173 -13.09 22.54 11.99
N VAL A 174 -12.36 22.51 10.88
CA VAL A 174 -12.40 21.40 9.92
C VAL A 174 -11.29 20.42 10.23
N LEU A 175 -11.64 19.14 10.43
CA LEU A 175 -10.71 18.06 10.77
C LEU A 175 -10.93 16.84 9.85
N PRO A 176 -9.89 16.02 9.60
CA PRO A 176 -10.02 14.75 8.88
C PRO A 176 -10.76 13.70 9.71
N GLY A 177 -11.28 12.66 9.04
CA GLY A 177 -11.80 11.48 9.72
C GLY A 177 -10.77 10.88 10.68
N GLY A 178 -11.23 10.30 11.80
CA GLY A 178 -10.33 9.70 12.80
C GLY A 178 -9.62 10.71 13.73
N TYR A 179 -9.90 12.01 13.63
CA TYR A 179 -9.25 13.09 14.36
C TYR A 179 -9.17 12.87 15.88
N GLN A 180 -10.20 12.25 16.48
CA GLN A 180 -10.23 12.01 17.93
C GLN A 180 -9.06 11.12 18.38
N LYS A 181 -8.84 10.01 17.67
CA LYS A 181 -7.75 9.08 17.98
C LYS A 181 -6.39 9.69 17.61
N THR A 182 -6.32 10.35 16.44
CA THR A 182 -5.10 10.96 15.93
C THR A 182 -4.56 12.03 16.85
N PHE A 183 -5.40 12.98 17.25
CA PHE A 183 -4.98 14.10 18.09
C PHE A 183 -5.04 13.80 19.59
N GLY A 184 -5.81 12.78 20.02
CA GLY A 184 -5.85 12.34 21.42
C GLY A 184 -4.68 11.45 21.84
N SER A 185 -3.85 10.96 20.90
CA SER A 185 -2.73 10.05 21.17
C SER A 185 -1.35 10.63 20.88
N ILE A 186 -1.21 11.95 20.89
CA ILE A 186 0.08 12.62 20.67
C ILE A 186 0.98 12.40 21.89
N GLU A 187 2.11 11.71 21.68
CA GLU A 187 3.05 11.35 22.73
C GLU A 187 3.61 12.61 23.44
N ASN A 188 3.50 12.64 24.78
CA ASN A 188 3.87 13.75 25.66
C ASN A 188 3.05 15.06 25.49
N TYR A 189 1.94 15.01 24.77
CA TYR A 189 1.02 16.13 24.65
C TYR A 189 -0.40 15.63 24.42
N GLU A 190 -1.22 15.65 25.47
CA GLU A 190 -2.62 15.22 25.39
C GLU A 190 -3.51 16.38 24.99
N ILE A 191 -4.20 16.22 23.87
CA ILE A 191 -5.35 17.06 23.55
C ILE A 191 -6.58 16.30 24.04
N ASP A 192 -7.35 16.94 24.91
CA ASP A 192 -8.65 16.38 25.28
C ASP A 192 -9.57 16.41 24.04
N THR A 193 -9.60 15.30 23.33
CA THR A 193 -10.47 15.14 22.16
C THR A 193 -11.89 14.75 22.53
N SER A 194 -12.18 14.46 23.80
CA SER A 194 -13.53 14.11 24.28
C SER A 194 -14.49 15.31 24.20
N VAL A 195 -13.95 16.53 24.27
CA VAL A 195 -14.73 17.78 24.12
C VAL A 195 -14.92 18.21 22.66
N LEU A 196 -14.34 17.48 21.71
CA LEU A 196 -14.42 17.78 20.29
C LEU A 196 -15.57 16.97 19.64
N HIS A 197 -16.66 17.64 19.32
CA HIS A 197 -17.86 16.99 18.79
C HIS A 197 -18.01 17.24 17.29
N SER A 198 -18.10 16.16 16.48
CA SER A 198 -18.43 16.28 15.06
C SER A 198 -19.89 16.69 14.90
N ILE A 199 -20.12 17.96 14.61
CA ILE A 199 -21.46 18.51 14.44
C ILE A 199 -22.01 18.28 13.04
N TRP A 200 -21.13 18.12 12.04
CA TRP A 200 -21.50 17.77 10.67
C TRP A 200 -20.32 17.10 9.97
N ASN A 201 -20.61 16.17 9.06
CA ASN A 201 -19.57 15.55 8.24
C ASN A 201 -20.04 15.35 6.81
N VAL A 202 -19.09 15.28 5.90
CA VAL A 202 -19.31 15.01 4.48
C VAL A 202 -18.20 14.12 3.93
N LYS A 203 -18.58 13.27 2.97
CA LYS A 203 -17.64 12.38 2.27
C LYS A 203 -17.47 12.84 0.83
N PHE A 204 -16.25 13.22 0.48
CA PHE A 204 -15.85 13.53 -0.90
C PHE A 204 -15.22 12.31 -1.54
N LYS A 205 -15.64 12.03 -2.76
CA LYS A 205 -15.09 10.95 -3.58
C LYS A 205 -14.22 11.55 -4.66
N GLU A 206 -12.94 11.28 -4.61
CA GLU A 206 -12.00 11.66 -5.64
C GLU A 206 -11.66 10.45 -6.50
N LYS A 207 -11.78 10.60 -7.83
CA LYS A 207 -11.18 9.63 -8.75
C LYS A 207 -9.71 9.98 -8.87
N VAL A 208 -8.88 9.19 -8.22
CA VAL A 208 -7.44 9.31 -8.40
C VAL A 208 -7.10 8.71 -9.76
N ASP A 209 -6.64 9.54 -10.70
CA ASP A 209 -5.97 9.07 -11.90
C ASP A 209 -4.64 8.47 -11.48
N LEU A 210 -4.64 7.16 -11.34
CA LEU A 210 -3.47 6.41 -10.90
C LEU A 210 -2.38 6.55 -11.97
N PHE A 211 -1.25 7.11 -11.56
CA PHE A 211 -0.14 7.43 -12.45
C PHE A 211 0.34 6.22 -13.25
N SER A 212 0.67 6.48 -14.51
CA SER A 212 1.13 5.52 -15.48
C SER A 212 2.58 5.10 -15.24
N THR A 213 2.86 3.85 -15.57
CA THR A 213 4.16 3.23 -15.82
C THR A 213 5.25 3.45 -14.77
N VAL A 214 5.64 2.35 -14.15
CA VAL A 214 6.92 2.23 -13.45
C VAL A 214 8.00 2.41 -14.51
N GLY A 215 8.83 3.45 -14.37
CA GLY A 215 9.99 3.67 -15.22
C GLY A 215 11.10 2.66 -14.97
N ASP A 216 12.29 2.93 -15.49
CA ASP A 216 13.47 2.08 -15.22
C ASP A 216 13.86 2.07 -13.72
N VAL A 217 13.49 3.10 -12.98
CA VAL A 217 13.67 3.21 -11.52
C VAL A 217 12.34 3.41 -10.83
N MET A 218 12.11 2.65 -9.77
CA MET A 218 10.95 2.78 -8.89
C MET A 218 11.40 3.28 -7.52
N ASN A 219 10.80 4.38 -7.08
CA ASN A 219 10.89 4.84 -5.69
C ASN A 219 9.49 4.81 -5.07
N ILE A 220 9.34 4.00 -4.03
CA ILE A 220 8.06 3.80 -3.36
C ILE A 220 8.21 3.95 -1.85
N VAL A 221 7.23 4.55 -1.18
CA VAL A 221 7.14 4.53 0.28
C VAL A 221 6.08 3.54 0.72
N LEU A 222 6.47 2.64 1.62
CA LEU A 222 5.59 1.70 2.30
C LEU A 222 5.23 2.31 3.65
N ILE A 223 3.93 2.38 3.94
CA ILE A 223 3.39 3.12 5.08
C ILE A 223 2.53 2.18 5.91
N GLY A 224 2.79 2.13 7.21
CA GLY A 224 1.92 1.50 8.20
C GLY A 224 1.22 2.56 9.04
N GLY A 225 -0.11 2.57 9.03
CA GLY A 225 -0.94 3.48 9.82
C GLY A 225 -1.47 2.83 11.09
N ASP A 226 -1.64 3.62 12.15
CA ASP A 226 -2.12 3.15 13.46
C ASP A 226 -3.64 3.13 13.62
N ASN A 227 -4.36 3.65 12.66
CA ASN A 227 -5.83 3.72 12.66
C ASN A 227 -6.42 2.91 11.50
N PRO A 228 -7.63 2.33 11.68
CA PRO A 228 -8.35 1.71 10.58
C PRO A 228 -8.55 2.67 9.41
N ILE A 229 -8.28 2.17 8.20
CA ILE A 229 -8.48 2.95 6.98
C ILE A 229 -9.97 3.19 6.79
N GLN A 230 -10.41 4.44 6.98
CA GLN A 230 -11.80 4.81 6.76
C GLN A 230 -12.02 5.22 5.31
N GLY A 231 -12.73 4.41 4.57
CA GLY A 231 -13.29 4.74 3.26
C GLY A 231 -12.29 5.00 2.13
N ASN A 232 -11.05 4.59 2.21
CA ASN A 232 -9.93 4.85 1.29
C ASN A 232 -9.22 6.21 1.50
N SER A 233 -9.39 6.88 2.64
CA SER A 233 -8.60 8.08 2.95
C SER A 233 -7.17 7.70 3.33
N THR A 234 -6.20 8.48 2.86
CA THR A 234 -4.80 8.37 3.29
C THR A 234 -4.46 9.35 4.43
N SER A 235 -5.37 10.24 4.81
CA SER A 235 -5.15 11.25 5.85
C SER A 235 -5.88 10.90 7.15
N GLY A 236 -5.45 11.51 8.26
CA GLY A 236 -6.03 11.31 9.58
C GLY A 236 -5.37 10.17 10.37
N PHE A 237 -4.15 9.79 10.02
CA PHE A 237 -3.37 8.73 10.67
C PHE A 237 -2.07 9.26 11.26
N ASN A 238 -1.51 8.55 12.24
CA ASN A 238 -0.08 8.60 12.49
C ASN A 238 0.59 7.51 11.65
N TYR A 239 1.58 7.88 10.87
CA TYR A 239 2.38 6.93 10.10
C TYR A 239 3.46 6.33 10.99
N ASP A 240 3.21 5.12 11.48
CA ASP A 240 4.09 4.44 12.44
C ASP A 240 5.23 3.68 11.77
N VAL A 241 5.00 3.20 10.55
CA VAL A 241 5.98 2.53 9.71
C VAL A 241 6.16 3.36 8.45
N ILE A 242 7.39 3.75 8.14
CA ILE A 242 7.74 4.51 6.94
C ILE A 242 9.01 3.90 6.37
N ILE A 243 8.88 3.16 5.27
CA ILE A 243 10.00 2.51 4.58
C ILE A 243 10.05 3.03 3.15
N VAL A 244 11.18 3.60 2.75
CA VAL A 244 11.43 3.96 1.35
C VAL A 244 12.20 2.83 0.68
N VAL A 245 11.73 2.37 -0.47
CA VAL A 245 12.40 1.39 -1.33
C VAL A 245 12.69 2.05 -2.66
N SER A 246 13.96 2.00 -3.08
CA SER A 246 14.43 2.42 -4.40
C SER A 246 14.95 1.20 -5.14
N TYR A 247 14.50 0.97 -6.37
CA TYR A 247 14.90 -0.16 -7.20
C TYR A 247 15.12 0.30 -8.64
N ASN A 248 16.31 0.02 -9.19
CA ASN A 248 16.65 0.24 -10.59
C ASN A 248 16.55 -1.09 -11.35
N PHE A 249 15.57 -1.22 -12.23
CA PHE A 249 15.29 -2.46 -12.96
C PHE A 249 16.32 -2.77 -14.06
N LYS A 250 17.14 -1.80 -14.48
CA LYS A 250 18.20 -2.00 -15.45
C LYS A 250 19.47 -2.51 -14.82
N THR A 251 19.91 -1.87 -13.73
CA THR A 251 21.14 -2.24 -13.02
C THR A 251 20.91 -3.29 -11.95
N GLN A 252 19.65 -3.52 -11.56
CA GLN A 252 19.19 -4.36 -10.44
C GLN A 252 19.71 -3.88 -9.08
N GLU A 253 20.26 -2.68 -9.02
CA GLU A 253 20.61 -2.06 -7.75
C GLU A 253 19.36 -1.63 -7.01
N SER A 254 19.36 -1.88 -5.72
CA SER A 254 18.22 -1.50 -4.87
C SER A 254 18.67 -1.15 -3.46
N ALA A 255 17.88 -0.30 -2.79
CA ALA A 255 18.10 0.05 -1.40
C ALA A 255 16.77 0.20 -0.67
N MET A 256 16.80 -0.05 0.63
CA MET A 256 15.68 0.10 1.55
C MET A 256 16.12 0.89 2.77
N ILE A 257 15.29 1.85 3.20
CA ILE A 257 15.56 2.71 4.34
C ILE A 257 14.30 2.80 5.18
N SER A 258 14.40 2.47 6.47
CA SER A 258 13.35 2.76 7.43
C SER A 258 13.56 4.14 8.04
N ILE A 259 12.54 5.00 7.92
CA ILE A 259 12.56 6.34 8.49
C ILE A 259 11.90 6.30 9.87
N PRO A 260 12.61 6.63 10.95
CA PRO A 260 12.01 6.67 12.28
C PRO A 260 10.81 7.63 12.32
N ARG A 261 9.68 7.18 12.88
CA ARG A 261 8.43 8.01 12.92
C ARG A 261 8.61 9.36 13.59
N ASP A 262 9.52 9.43 14.57
CA ASP A 262 9.83 10.64 15.34
C ASP A 262 10.94 11.48 14.70
N ALA A 263 11.39 11.16 13.48
CA ALA A 263 12.43 11.88 12.76
C ALA A 263 12.05 13.37 12.58
N TYR A 264 12.96 14.26 12.99
CA TYR A 264 12.79 15.71 12.91
C TYR A 264 13.10 16.22 11.52
N ILE A 265 12.10 16.23 10.66
CA ILE A 265 12.23 16.52 9.23
C ILE A 265 11.40 17.75 8.85
N TYR A 266 11.85 18.51 7.86
CA TYR A 266 11.09 19.63 7.30
C TYR A 266 9.92 19.08 6.47
N SER A 267 8.69 19.29 6.93
CA SER A 267 7.47 18.93 6.23
C SER A 267 7.16 19.97 5.14
N THR A 268 6.90 19.49 3.91
CA THR A 268 6.51 20.35 2.80
C THR A 268 5.12 20.95 2.98
N CYS A 269 4.23 20.24 3.69
CA CYS A 269 2.83 20.64 3.85
C CYS A 269 2.64 21.73 4.90
N THR A 270 3.47 21.73 5.95
CA THR A 270 3.38 22.72 7.02
C THR A 270 4.47 23.79 6.93
N SER A 271 5.42 23.62 6.01
CA SER A 271 6.61 24.48 5.87
C SER A 271 7.40 24.65 7.18
N LYS A 272 7.33 23.68 8.05
CA LYS A 272 8.02 23.64 9.36
C LYS A 272 8.70 22.29 9.57
N ARG A 273 9.65 22.23 10.51
CA ARG A 273 10.20 20.95 10.98
C ARG A 273 9.27 20.37 12.04
N ASP A 274 8.97 19.08 11.89
CA ASP A 274 8.13 18.33 12.81
C ASP A 274 8.47 16.82 12.72
N LYS A 275 7.80 15.98 13.51
CA LYS A 275 7.86 14.53 13.38
C LYS A 275 7.33 14.13 12.01
N ILE A 276 8.05 13.25 11.32
CA ILE A 276 7.63 12.77 10.01
C ILE A 276 6.27 12.05 10.08
N THR A 277 5.95 11.39 11.21
CA THR A 277 4.65 10.72 11.42
C THR A 277 3.45 11.66 11.26
N HIS A 278 3.62 12.95 11.60
CA HIS A 278 2.55 13.95 11.51
C HIS A 278 2.16 14.30 10.06
N THR A 279 2.98 13.95 9.05
CA THR A 279 2.59 14.08 7.65
C THR A 279 1.35 13.26 7.31
N GLY A 280 1.08 12.18 8.06
CA GLY A 280 -0.11 11.36 7.91
C GLY A 280 -1.42 12.07 8.24
N TRP A 281 -1.38 13.19 8.95
CA TRP A 281 -2.56 14.02 9.17
C TRP A 281 -3.03 14.70 7.87
N TYR A 282 -2.08 14.93 6.95
CA TYR A 282 -2.29 15.61 5.66
C TYR A 282 -2.41 14.64 4.50
N GLY A 283 -2.01 13.37 4.68
CA GLY A 283 -2.14 12.31 3.69
C GLY A 283 -0.82 11.83 3.08
N ALA A 284 -0.89 10.77 2.28
CA ALA A 284 0.28 10.12 1.70
C ALA A 284 1.06 11.03 0.73
N ASP A 285 0.37 11.94 0.03
CA ASP A 285 1.02 12.89 -0.88
C ASP A 285 1.92 13.88 -0.13
N CYS A 286 1.52 14.28 1.08
CA CYS A 286 2.34 15.07 1.98
C CYS A 286 3.63 14.33 2.36
N LEU A 287 3.52 13.05 2.73
CA LEU A 287 4.68 12.24 3.08
C LEU A 287 5.61 12.04 1.88
N THR A 288 5.08 11.68 0.70
CA THR A 288 5.90 11.46 -0.50
C THR A 288 6.64 12.72 -0.93
N ALA A 289 5.97 13.88 -0.94
CA ALA A 289 6.60 15.16 -1.23
C ALA A 289 7.68 15.54 -0.20
N THR A 290 7.40 15.30 1.08
CA THR A 290 8.35 15.54 2.18
C THR A 290 9.58 14.66 2.04
N LEU A 291 9.40 13.36 1.79
CA LEU A 291 10.51 12.41 1.62
C LEU A 291 11.29 12.66 0.33
N SER A 292 10.60 13.02 -0.77
CA SER A 292 11.29 13.39 -2.02
C SER A 292 12.25 14.55 -1.82
N LYS A 293 11.82 15.59 -1.11
CA LYS A 293 12.66 16.73 -0.75
C LYS A 293 13.77 16.34 0.22
N PHE A 294 13.46 15.50 1.21
CA PHE A 294 14.42 15.07 2.23
C PHE A 294 15.52 14.19 1.66
N LEU A 295 15.19 13.19 0.82
CA LEU A 295 16.15 12.24 0.25
C LEU A 295 16.76 12.68 -1.08
N ASP A 296 16.23 13.77 -1.67
CA ASP A 296 16.68 14.35 -2.94
C ASP A 296 16.58 13.36 -4.13
N ILE A 297 15.48 12.57 -4.14
CA ILE A 297 15.07 11.66 -5.22
C ILE A 297 13.54 11.77 -5.42
N PRO A 298 13.01 11.53 -6.62
CA PRO A 298 11.56 11.53 -6.83
C PRO A 298 10.92 10.30 -6.17
N ILE A 299 10.01 10.51 -5.22
CA ILE A 299 9.20 9.44 -4.63
C ILE A 299 7.76 9.69 -5.02
N ASN A 300 7.28 8.97 -6.04
CA ASN A 300 5.98 9.20 -6.66
C ASN A 300 4.94 8.14 -6.27
N HIS A 301 5.36 7.06 -5.62
CA HIS A 301 4.50 5.94 -5.30
C HIS A 301 4.43 5.68 -3.81
N TYR A 302 3.25 5.24 -3.35
CA TYR A 302 3.06 4.79 -1.98
C TYR A 302 2.19 3.53 -1.92
N MET A 303 2.37 2.77 -0.84
CA MET A 303 1.46 1.72 -0.39
C MET A 303 1.20 1.94 1.10
N LEU A 304 -0.05 2.15 1.48
CA LEU A 304 -0.50 2.35 2.86
C LEU A 304 -1.33 1.15 3.30
N ILE A 305 -1.01 0.61 4.46
CA ILE A 305 -1.74 -0.47 5.13
C ILE A 305 -1.97 -0.11 6.59
N ASP A 306 -3.14 -0.45 7.14
CA ASP A 306 -3.42 -0.38 8.57
C ASP A 306 -3.11 -1.70 9.29
N PHE A 307 -3.29 -1.73 10.61
CA PHE A 307 -2.99 -2.91 11.41
C PHE A 307 -3.90 -4.10 11.07
N GLU A 308 -5.19 -3.88 10.84
CA GLU A 308 -6.13 -4.95 10.48
C GLU A 308 -5.78 -5.51 9.09
N GLY A 309 -5.50 -4.64 8.15
CA GLY A 309 -5.07 -5.02 6.81
C GLY A 309 -3.76 -5.80 6.80
N LEU A 310 -2.81 -5.43 7.67
CA LEU A 310 -1.56 -6.17 7.83
C LEU A 310 -1.80 -7.60 8.32
N ILE A 311 -2.65 -7.77 9.34
CA ILE A 311 -3.04 -9.09 9.86
C ILE A 311 -3.62 -9.93 8.72
N ASP A 312 -4.60 -9.40 8.00
CA ASP A 312 -5.26 -10.09 6.89
C ASP A 312 -4.29 -10.48 5.77
N VAL A 313 -3.37 -9.58 5.40
CA VAL A 313 -2.37 -9.81 4.35
C VAL A 313 -1.42 -10.94 4.74
N VAL A 314 -0.89 -10.93 5.96
CA VAL A 314 0.00 -11.99 6.47
C VAL A 314 -0.72 -13.33 6.54
N ASP A 315 -1.95 -13.36 7.06
CA ASP A 315 -2.74 -14.59 7.20
C ASP A 315 -3.13 -15.16 5.82
N SER A 316 -3.40 -14.31 4.84
CA SER A 316 -3.70 -14.76 3.47
C SER A 316 -2.52 -15.48 2.80
N LEU A 317 -1.28 -15.11 3.15
CA LEU A 317 -0.05 -15.81 2.77
C LEU A 317 0.16 -17.10 3.57
N GLY A 318 -0.55 -17.26 4.70
CA GLY A 318 -0.41 -18.36 5.65
C GLY A 318 0.77 -18.17 6.59
N GLY A 319 1.07 -16.92 6.93
CA GLY A 319 2.11 -16.52 7.84
C GLY A 319 3.45 -16.23 7.18
N VAL A 320 4.34 -15.57 7.91
CA VAL A 320 5.68 -15.16 7.50
C VAL A 320 6.73 -15.73 8.43
N GLU A 321 7.86 -16.21 7.89
CA GLU A 321 8.96 -16.80 8.68
C GLU A 321 9.97 -15.71 9.04
N ILE A 322 10.17 -15.52 10.35
CA ILE A 322 11.05 -14.48 10.92
C ILE A 322 11.96 -15.10 11.98
N ASP A 323 13.23 -14.72 11.97
CA ASP A 323 14.17 -15.00 13.06
C ASP A 323 14.01 -13.92 14.13
N ILE A 324 13.50 -14.32 15.31
CA ILE A 324 13.26 -13.45 16.44
C ILE A 324 14.54 -13.36 17.27
N PRO A 325 15.18 -12.17 17.36
CA PRO A 325 16.49 -12.05 17.99
C PRO A 325 16.45 -12.20 19.51
N GLN A 326 15.34 -11.87 20.14
CA GLN A 326 15.12 -11.94 21.58
C GLN A 326 13.66 -12.10 21.91
N ARG A 327 13.34 -12.56 23.13
CA ARG A 327 11.95 -12.71 23.59
C ARG A 327 11.20 -11.38 23.53
N ILE A 328 10.04 -11.41 22.91
CA ILE A 328 9.13 -10.27 22.75
C ILE A 328 7.85 -10.55 23.52
N GLU A 329 7.42 -9.58 24.33
CA GLU A 329 6.09 -9.55 24.94
C GLU A 329 5.40 -8.25 24.49
N GLU A 330 4.29 -8.36 23.79
CA GLU A 330 3.56 -7.20 23.27
C GLU A 330 2.05 -7.40 23.47
N GLN A 331 1.34 -6.27 23.57
CA GLN A 331 -0.11 -6.26 23.64
C GLN A 331 -0.72 -6.73 22.31
N ASP A 332 -1.93 -7.27 22.38
CA ASP A 332 -2.73 -7.58 21.19
C ASP A 332 -3.07 -6.34 20.32
N GLU A 333 -3.76 -6.54 19.24
CA GLU A 333 -4.21 -5.46 18.32
C GLU A 333 -5.11 -4.42 19.02
N ASN A 334 -5.83 -4.84 20.08
CA ASN A 334 -6.70 -3.97 20.89
C ASN A 334 -5.97 -3.27 22.04
N ARG A 335 -4.64 -3.48 22.17
CA ARG A 335 -3.80 -3.00 23.28
C ARG A 335 -4.24 -3.54 24.64
N SER A 336 -4.79 -4.75 24.68
CA SER A 336 -5.14 -5.45 25.92
C SER A 336 -3.91 -5.93 26.65
N PHE A 337 -3.92 -5.82 27.99
CA PHE A 337 -2.90 -6.42 28.86
C PHE A 337 -3.26 -7.85 29.28
N ASP A 338 -4.50 -8.26 29.06
CA ASP A 338 -5.00 -9.58 29.48
C ASP A 338 -4.63 -10.68 28.46
N ASP A 339 -4.28 -10.31 27.21
CA ASP A 339 -3.89 -11.22 26.11
C ASP A 339 -2.56 -10.76 25.48
N LEU A 340 -1.46 -11.03 26.19
CA LEU A 340 -0.12 -10.70 25.68
C LEU A 340 0.33 -11.71 24.63
N ILE A 341 0.81 -11.20 23.52
CA ILE A 341 1.47 -12.01 22.49
C ILE A 341 2.93 -12.18 22.88
N VAL A 342 3.36 -13.45 23.02
CA VAL A 342 4.72 -13.81 23.41
C VAL A 342 5.41 -14.49 22.23
N LEU A 343 6.53 -13.92 21.78
CA LEU A 343 7.39 -14.51 20.77
C LEU A 343 8.73 -14.89 21.40
N GLU A 344 9.10 -16.17 21.30
CA GLU A 344 10.38 -16.65 21.81
C GLU A 344 11.50 -16.43 20.79
N PRO A 345 12.79 -16.39 21.20
CA PRO A 345 13.92 -16.26 20.27
C PRO A 345 14.00 -17.42 19.27
N GLY A 346 14.50 -17.13 18.07
CA GLY A 346 14.73 -18.09 16.99
C GLY A 346 13.76 -17.99 15.84
N ILE A 347 13.92 -18.86 14.85
CA ILE A 347 13.11 -18.86 13.62
C ILE A 347 11.70 -19.35 13.95
N GLN A 348 10.73 -18.48 13.71
CA GLN A 348 9.32 -18.75 13.92
C GLN A 348 8.50 -18.34 12.72
N LYS A 349 7.40 -19.05 12.48
CA LYS A 349 6.42 -18.69 11.48
C LYS A 349 5.29 -17.91 12.16
N LEU A 350 5.25 -16.62 11.94
CA LEU A 350 4.31 -15.71 12.57
C LEU A 350 3.01 -15.62 11.75
N ASN A 351 1.87 -15.67 12.42
CA ASN A 351 0.59 -15.25 11.87
C ASN A 351 0.46 -13.72 11.86
N GLY A 352 -0.68 -13.17 11.38
CA GLY A 352 -0.85 -11.72 11.26
C GLY A 352 -0.77 -10.98 12.60
N ARG A 353 -1.38 -11.50 13.69
CA ARG A 353 -1.32 -10.88 15.02
C ARG A 353 0.09 -10.90 15.61
N GLU A 354 0.79 -12.02 15.46
CA GLU A 354 2.18 -12.18 15.91
C GLU A 354 3.14 -11.28 15.12
N ALA A 355 2.94 -11.15 13.80
CA ALA A 355 3.69 -10.23 12.94
C ALA A 355 3.47 -8.77 13.35
N LEU A 356 2.23 -8.37 13.65
CA LEU A 356 1.92 -7.04 14.16
C LEU A 356 2.60 -6.78 15.51
N ALA A 357 2.60 -7.75 16.43
CA ALA A 357 3.30 -7.64 17.72
C ALA A 357 4.81 -7.45 17.52
N PHE A 358 5.43 -8.21 16.59
CA PHE A 358 6.84 -8.06 16.22
C PHE A 358 7.15 -6.63 15.70
N LEU A 359 6.32 -6.09 14.83
CA LEU A 359 6.50 -4.75 14.26
C LEU A 359 6.30 -3.62 15.27
N ARG A 360 5.43 -3.80 16.26
CA ARG A 360 5.11 -2.77 17.28
C ARG A 360 6.10 -2.77 18.43
N HIS A 361 6.86 -3.84 18.62
CA HIS A 361 7.70 -4.02 19.79
C HIS A 361 8.82 -2.97 19.89
N ARG A 362 8.98 -2.38 21.09
CA ARG A 362 9.98 -1.35 21.40
C ARG A 362 10.76 -1.65 22.70
N LYS A 363 10.12 -2.31 23.66
CA LYS A 363 10.51 -2.29 25.10
C LYS A 363 11.86 -2.90 25.41
N THR A 364 12.26 -3.94 24.66
CA THR A 364 13.53 -4.66 24.91
C THR A 364 14.61 -4.33 23.88
N LEU A 365 14.31 -3.42 22.93
CA LEU A 365 15.28 -3.02 21.91
C LEU A 365 16.23 -1.98 22.47
N ALA A 366 17.56 -2.26 22.41
CA ALA A 366 18.61 -1.44 23.01
C ALA A 366 18.56 0.03 22.52
N ASP A 367 18.13 0.28 21.27
CA ASP A 367 18.11 1.58 20.62
C ASP A 367 16.67 2.08 20.29
N GLY A 368 15.66 1.59 20.98
CA GLY A 368 14.27 2.07 20.89
C GLY A 368 13.72 2.31 19.46
N ALA A 369 13.97 3.50 18.90
CA ALA A 369 13.49 3.90 17.58
C ALA A 369 14.19 3.14 16.45
N LEU A 370 15.52 2.95 16.50
CA LEU A 370 16.31 2.21 15.52
C LEU A 370 16.00 0.73 15.54
N GLY A 371 15.93 0.14 16.72
CA GLY A 371 15.60 -1.28 16.87
C GLY A 371 14.25 -1.63 16.23
N ARG A 372 13.25 -0.74 16.34
CA ARG A 372 11.95 -0.92 15.66
C ARG A 372 12.09 -0.79 14.14
N SER A 373 12.89 0.13 13.64
CA SER A 373 13.18 0.26 12.21
C SER A 373 13.77 -1.04 11.65
N ASN A 374 14.68 -1.70 12.39
CA ASN A 374 15.24 -2.97 12.01
C ASN A 374 14.20 -4.11 11.96
N ASN A 375 13.22 -4.11 12.87
CA ASN A 375 12.11 -5.07 12.81
C ASN A 375 11.26 -4.88 11.55
N HIS A 376 10.97 -3.62 11.17
CA HIS A 376 10.21 -3.30 9.96
C HIS A 376 10.92 -3.81 8.70
N GLU A 377 12.23 -3.57 8.59
CA GLU A 377 13.03 -4.03 7.46
C GLU A 377 13.11 -5.57 7.42
N THR A 378 13.35 -6.21 8.57
CA THR A 378 13.39 -7.68 8.70
C THR A 378 12.06 -8.30 8.25
N PHE A 379 10.93 -7.72 8.66
CA PHE A 379 9.62 -8.16 8.24
C PHE A 379 9.42 -8.02 6.73
N MET A 380 9.80 -6.87 6.15
CA MET A 380 9.67 -6.64 4.70
C MET A 380 10.48 -7.66 3.88
N LEU A 381 11.72 -7.94 4.28
CA LEU A 381 12.55 -8.96 3.61
C LEU A 381 11.93 -10.37 3.75
N ALA A 382 11.38 -10.69 4.92
CA ALA A 382 10.69 -11.96 5.13
C ALA A 382 9.42 -12.06 4.25
N MET A 383 8.66 -10.98 4.08
CA MET A 383 7.52 -10.92 3.17
C MET A 383 7.93 -11.16 1.70
N ILE A 384 9.02 -10.54 1.23
CA ILE A 384 9.54 -10.75 -0.13
C ILE A 384 9.91 -12.23 -0.31
N LYS A 385 10.63 -12.84 0.65
CA LYS A 385 10.99 -14.26 0.62
C LYS A 385 9.76 -15.17 0.59
N GLU A 386 8.74 -14.85 1.37
CA GLU A 386 7.52 -15.65 1.42
C GLU A 386 6.71 -15.56 0.12
N LEU A 387 6.60 -14.37 -0.48
CA LEU A 387 5.94 -14.15 -1.78
C LEU A 387 6.67 -14.84 -2.93
N ALA A 388 8.00 -14.95 -2.87
CA ALA A 388 8.81 -15.61 -3.88
C ALA A 388 8.72 -17.15 -3.87
N LYS A 389 8.12 -17.78 -2.83
CA LYS A 389 8.02 -19.23 -2.72
C LYS A 389 7.06 -19.81 -3.79
N PRO A 390 7.52 -20.71 -4.69
CA PRO A 390 6.68 -21.26 -5.78
C PRO A 390 5.47 -22.06 -5.25
N THR A 391 5.57 -22.56 -4.02
CA THR A 391 4.55 -23.39 -3.37
C THR A 391 3.29 -22.63 -2.98
N LYS A 392 3.24 -21.32 -3.19
CA LYS A 392 2.14 -20.43 -2.75
C LYS A 392 1.22 -19.98 -3.89
N TRP A 393 1.48 -20.39 -5.14
CA TRP A 393 0.75 -19.89 -6.31
C TRP A 393 -0.78 -20.06 -6.23
N TRP A 394 -1.30 -21.10 -5.57
CA TRP A 394 -2.74 -21.30 -5.40
C TRP A 394 -3.37 -20.34 -4.36
N ARG A 395 -2.56 -19.71 -3.50
CA ARG A 395 -3.01 -18.70 -2.55
C ARG A 395 -3.01 -17.29 -3.14
N ILE A 396 -2.35 -17.10 -4.29
CA ILE A 396 -2.21 -15.77 -4.94
C ILE A 396 -3.57 -15.10 -5.14
N GLY A 397 -4.60 -15.81 -5.57
CA GLY A 397 -5.93 -15.24 -5.78
C GLY A 397 -6.55 -14.67 -4.49
N GLY A 398 -6.45 -15.41 -3.39
CA GLY A 398 -6.89 -14.94 -2.06
C GLY A 398 -6.06 -13.77 -1.55
N PHE A 399 -4.74 -13.87 -1.66
CA PHE A 399 -3.81 -12.80 -1.30
C PHE A 399 -4.11 -11.50 -2.06
N LEU A 400 -4.23 -11.55 -3.39
CA LEU A 400 -4.52 -10.38 -4.21
C LEU A 400 -5.86 -9.73 -3.82
N ASN A 401 -6.89 -10.54 -3.53
CA ASN A 401 -8.18 -10.02 -3.06
C ASN A 401 -8.05 -9.32 -1.69
N THR A 402 -7.25 -9.87 -0.79
CA THR A 402 -6.97 -9.26 0.52
C THR A 402 -6.20 -7.95 0.35
N VAL A 403 -5.11 -7.94 -0.43
CA VAL A 403 -4.33 -6.72 -0.72
C VAL A 403 -5.22 -5.63 -1.33
N GLN A 404 -6.11 -5.97 -2.25
CA GLN A 404 -7.04 -5.00 -2.86
C GLN A 404 -7.93 -4.31 -1.81
N LYS A 405 -8.35 -5.04 -0.77
CA LYS A 405 -9.23 -4.50 0.28
C LYS A 405 -8.47 -3.73 1.35
N SER A 406 -7.26 -4.17 1.67
CA SER A 406 -6.50 -3.75 2.85
C SER A 406 -5.38 -2.77 2.54
N VAL A 407 -5.01 -2.56 1.27
CA VAL A 407 -3.92 -1.66 0.87
C VAL A 407 -4.44 -0.50 0.04
N LEU A 408 -4.09 0.72 0.44
CA LEU A 408 -4.25 1.92 -0.37
C LEU A 408 -2.96 2.22 -1.11
N THR A 409 -3.05 2.48 -2.42
CA THR A 409 -1.89 2.81 -3.25
C THR A 409 -2.30 3.69 -4.42
N ASN A 410 -1.37 4.52 -4.90
CA ASN A 410 -1.50 5.25 -6.16
C ASN A 410 -0.87 4.52 -7.35
N LEU A 411 -0.37 3.28 -7.16
CA LEU A 411 0.03 2.43 -8.27
C LEU A 411 -1.20 2.01 -9.06
N ASN A 412 -1.16 2.19 -10.37
CA ASN A 412 -2.21 1.65 -11.24
C ASN A 412 -2.02 0.15 -11.48
N GLY A 413 -3.06 -0.49 -12.01
CA GLY A 413 -3.00 -1.93 -12.26
C GLY A 413 -1.92 -2.34 -13.26
N GLN A 414 -1.59 -1.50 -14.25
CA GLN A 414 -0.51 -1.79 -15.19
C GLN A 414 0.85 -1.75 -14.51
N SER A 415 1.10 -0.76 -13.65
CA SER A 415 2.32 -0.67 -12.84
C SER A 415 2.52 -1.93 -11.98
N ILE A 416 1.44 -2.47 -11.38
CA ILE A 416 1.51 -3.70 -10.58
C ILE A 416 1.86 -4.90 -11.47
N VAL A 417 1.31 -4.99 -12.67
CA VAL A 417 1.66 -6.04 -13.65
C VAL A 417 3.12 -5.93 -14.05
N ASP A 418 3.58 -4.72 -14.33
CA ASP A 418 4.97 -4.48 -14.76
C ASP A 418 5.95 -4.85 -13.65
N LEU A 419 5.67 -4.45 -12.40
CA LEU A 419 6.43 -4.84 -11.22
C LEU A 419 6.47 -6.36 -11.03
N TYR A 420 5.32 -7.02 -11.12
CA TYR A 420 5.23 -8.48 -11.03
C TYR A 420 6.06 -9.16 -12.11
N ASN A 421 5.95 -8.71 -13.38
CA ASN A 421 6.71 -9.29 -14.49
C ASN A 421 8.22 -9.10 -14.32
N GLN A 422 8.66 -7.92 -13.88
CA GLN A 422 10.07 -7.64 -13.64
C GLN A 422 10.60 -8.46 -12.46
N ALA A 423 9.88 -8.51 -11.34
CA ALA A 423 10.26 -9.34 -10.21
C ALA A 423 10.36 -10.83 -10.58
N ASN A 424 9.42 -11.34 -11.40
CA ASN A 424 9.50 -12.72 -11.89
C ASN A 424 10.68 -12.97 -12.83
N LEU A 425 11.04 -12.02 -13.68
CA LEU A 425 12.22 -12.16 -14.53
C LEU A 425 13.48 -12.30 -13.65
N ILE A 426 13.66 -11.43 -12.68
CA ILE A 426 14.80 -11.46 -11.76
C ILE A 426 14.79 -12.76 -10.93
N LEU A 427 13.65 -13.12 -10.35
CA LEU A 427 13.49 -14.33 -9.54
C LEU A 427 13.89 -15.61 -10.33
N ASN A 428 13.53 -15.68 -11.62
CA ASN A 428 13.81 -16.83 -12.46
C ASN A 428 15.26 -16.86 -13.01
N SER A 429 15.93 -15.71 -13.15
CA SER A 429 17.28 -15.63 -13.66
C SER A 429 18.35 -15.70 -12.56
N GLU A 430 18.10 -15.06 -11.42
CA GLU A 430 19.12 -14.81 -10.40
C GLU A 430 18.68 -15.25 -8.98
N GLY A 431 17.41 -15.63 -8.82
CA GLY A 431 16.88 -16.09 -7.56
C GLY A 431 16.35 -14.94 -6.66
N VAL A 432 15.88 -15.34 -5.47
CA VAL A 432 15.23 -14.39 -4.55
C VAL A 432 16.21 -13.37 -3.97
N GLU A 433 17.48 -13.70 -3.86
CA GLU A 433 18.48 -12.79 -3.26
C GLU A 433 18.70 -11.53 -4.12
N ALA A 434 18.52 -11.62 -5.43
CA ALA A 434 18.58 -10.45 -6.32
C ALA A 434 17.40 -9.47 -6.16
N LEU A 435 16.32 -9.90 -5.51
CA LEU A 435 15.18 -9.03 -5.15
C LEU A 435 15.36 -8.37 -3.78
N MET A 436 16.41 -8.73 -3.02
CA MET A 436 16.63 -8.20 -1.68
C MET A 436 17.31 -6.85 -1.74
N PRO A 437 16.67 -5.76 -1.29
CA PRO A 437 17.32 -4.44 -1.28
C PRO A 437 18.42 -4.37 -0.22
N GLU A 438 19.46 -3.61 -0.54
CA GLU A 438 20.48 -3.21 0.43
C GLU A 438 19.83 -2.40 1.56
N ARG A 439 20.11 -2.76 2.82
CA ARG A 439 19.62 -1.98 3.97
C ARG A 439 20.50 -0.78 4.21
N LEU A 440 19.90 0.40 4.28
CA LEU A 440 20.59 1.64 4.61
C LEU A 440 20.06 2.16 5.94
N GLU A 441 20.95 2.35 6.91
CA GLU A 441 20.59 2.77 8.25
C GLU A 441 20.73 4.29 8.44
N LEU A 442 19.68 4.92 8.97
CA LEU A 442 19.69 6.33 9.38
C LEU A 442 20.15 6.44 10.84
N GLU A 443 21.32 7.01 11.03
CA GLU A 443 21.82 7.31 12.37
C GLU A 443 21.27 8.62 12.89
N GLY A 444 21.23 8.78 14.24
CA GLY A 444 20.76 9.98 14.90
C GLY A 444 20.70 9.79 16.40
N HIS A 445 20.07 10.74 17.10
CA HIS A 445 19.89 10.69 18.54
C HIS A 445 18.54 11.31 18.97
N GLY A 446 18.03 10.85 20.10
CA GLY A 446 16.84 11.42 20.72
C GLY A 446 17.10 12.79 21.32
N SER A 447 16.18 13.74 21.15
CA SER A 447 16.25 15.08 21.71
C SER A 447 14.86 15.60 22.08
N MET A 448 14.78 16.34 23.21
CA MET A 448 13.58 17.09 23.59
C MET A 448 13.66 18.49 22.99
N ILE A 449 12.79 18.83 22.03
CA ILE A 449 12.81 20.11 21.32
C ILE A 449 11.50 20.85 21.61
N TYR A 450 11.62 22.13 21.98
CA TYR A 450 10.46 22.99 22.15
C TYR A 450 9.73 23.17 20.81
N THR A 451 8.45 22.82 20.80
CA THR A 451 7.60 22.88 19.61
C THR A 451 6.55 23.95 19.80
N PRO A 452 6.68 25.11 19.14
CA PRO A 452 5.79 26.26 19.35
C PRO A 452 4.32 25.98 19.12
N SER A 453 3.98 25.13 18.14
CA SER A 453 2.59 24.75 17.85
C SER A 453 1.93 23.98 18.99
N PHE A 454 2.71 23.32 19.82
CA PHE A 454 2.23 22.57 20.99
C PHE A 454 2.43 23.37 22.30
N GLY A 455 3.31 24.37 22.30
CA GLY A 455 3.71 25.09 23.52
C GLY A 455 4.46 24.21 24.52
N ALA A 456 5.08 23.11 24.09
CA ALA A 456 5.71 22.09 24.91
C ALA A 456 6.99 21.53 24.28
N ASN A 457 7.83 20.89 25.10
CA ASN A 457 8.96 20.12 24.63
C ASN A 457 8.44 18.73 24.22
N LEU A 458 8.63 18.37 22.96
CA LEU A 458 8.34 17.04 22.43
C LEU A 458 9.62 16.25 22.16
N TYR A 459 9.54 14.93 22.26
CA TYR A 459 10.63 14.05 21.84
C TYR A 459 10.73 14.03 20.32
N TYR A 460 11.95 14.18 19.80
CA TYR A 460 12.28 14.03 18.39
C TYR A 460 13.51 13.14 18.22
N TYR A 461 13.60 12.45 17.08
CA TYR A 461 14.80 11.79 16.64
C TYR A 461 15.53 12.68 15.63
N VAL A 462 16.65 13.25 16.07
CA VAL A 462 17.46 14.16 15.24
C VAL A 462 18.45 13.32 14.45
N LEU A 463 18.31 13.36 13.14
CA LEU A 463 19.13 12.57 12.22
C LEU A 463 20.53 13.15 12.06
N ASP A 464 21.54 12.27 12.01
CA ASP A 464 22.92 12.65 11.73
C ASP A 464 23.08 13.09 10.26
N SER A 465 23.70 14.22 10.05
CA SER A 465 23.85 14.81 8.72
C SER A 465 24.79 14.01 7.82
N GLN A 466 25.80 13.32 8.37
CA GLN A 466 26.74 12.51 7.61
C GLN A 466 26.04 11.24 7.12
N SER A 467 25.29 10.55 8.00
CA SER A 467 24.45 9.41 7.64
C SER A 467 23.45 9.76 6.55
N VAL A 468 22.69 10.88 6.72
CA VAL A 468 21.74 11.36 5.71
C VAL A 468 22.41 11.61 4.36
N ASN A 469 23.59 12.24 4.33
CA ASN A 469 24.29 12.52 3.08
C ASN A 469 24.81 11.26 2.40
N ALA A 470 25.30 10.28 3.16
CA ALA A 470 25.70 8.97 2.62
C ALA A 470 24.53 8.25 1.93
N ILE A 471 23.37 8.24 2.59
CA ILE A 471 22.12 7.68 2.05
C ILE A 471 21.69 8.40 0.76
N LYS A 472 21.66 9.74 0.75
CA LYS A 472 21.34 10.50 -0.46
C LYS A 472 22.26 10.17 -1.62
N THR A 473 23.55 10.02 -1.36
CA THR A 473 24.55 9.66 -2.39
C THR A 473 24.25 8.27 -2.98
N LYS A 474 23.99 7.29 -2.12
CA LYS A 474 23.64 5.93 -2.56
C LYS A 474 22.31 5.91 -3.34
N LEU A 475 21.28 6.59 -2.85
CA LEU A 475 19.98 6.65 -3.56
C LEU A 475 20.13 7.35 -4.92
N LYS A 476 20.92 8.41 -5.01
CA LYS A 476 21.20 9.07 -6.30
C LYS A 476 21.91 8.14 -7.27
N SER A 477 22.88 7.33 -6.83
CA SER A 477 23.52 6.35 -7.72
C SER A 477 22.54 5.35 -8.29
N ILE A 478 21.61 4.82 -7.46
CA ILE A 478 20.55 3.92 -7.93
C ILE A 478 19.61 4.61 -8.93
N ASN A 479 19.34 5.91 -8.75
CA ASN A 479 18.43 6.69 -9.58
C ASN A 479 19.11 7.26 -10.85
N THR A 480 20.42 7.12 -11.02
CA THR A 480 21.12 7.53 -12.24
C THR A 480 20.89 6.48 -13.33
N ILE A 481 20.32 6.90 -14.46
CA ILE A 481 20.18 6.07 -15.66
C ILE A 481 21.38 6.41 -16.54
N GLU A 482 22.37 5.53 -16.62
CA GLU A 482 23.44 5.63 -17.61
C GLU A 482 22.96 5.22 -19.01
#